data_433a591c60e3128e256fbc00d78e7c1f
#
_entry.id   433a591c60e3128e256fbc00d78e7c1f
#
_cell.length_a   1.000
_cell.length_b   1.000
_cell.length_c   1.000
_cell.angle_alpha   90.00
_cell.angle_beta   90.00
_cell.angle_gamma   90.00
#
_symmetry.space_group_name_H-M   'P 1'
#
loop_
_entity.id
_entity.type
_entity.pdbx_description
1 polymer ?
#
loop_
_entity_poly.entity_id
_entity_poly.type
_entity_poly.pdbx_seq_one_letter_code
_entity_poly.pdbx_strand_id
1 'polypeptide(L)'
;MTFPDLGRGVLHPGRAAAAISLIRYEPAPELARFVEFYWLVRWNRDGLPAHEQKVLVHPSVHLVLEAPAAHVHGVGKSLFVRRLEGTGHVLGAKFRPGGFRPFTDRPVADLADRIVPAAEVFGPGADRLNDEVLRGAGDLDALAARVDSFLLARTPAPDPVAEQVAAMVERIADATDLSRVDQLA
;
A
#
# COMPACT_ATOMS: atom_id res chain seq x y z
N MET A 1 -13.51 6.70 7.31
CA MET A 1 -13.95 5.70 8.32
C MET A 1 -12.74 4.84 8.69
N THR A 2 -12.38 4.71 9.95
CA THR A 2 -11.16 4.00 10.39
C THR A 2 -11.51 2.54 10.66
N PHE A 3 -10.83 1.59 10.01
CA PHE A 3 -11.10 0.17 10.22
C PHE A 3 -10.32 -0.39 11.42
N PRO A 4 -10.94 -1.18 12.30
CA PRO A 4 -10.27 -1.79 13.46
C PRO A 4 -9.46 -3.07 13.15
N ASP A 5 -9.40 -3.54 11.88
CA ASP A 5 -8.65 -4.76 11.54
C ASP A 5 -7.15 -4.47 11.32
N LEU A 6 -6.45 -4.34 12.42
CA LEU A 6 -5.00 -4.06 12.48
C LEU A 6 -4.12 -5.27 12.16
N GLY A 7 -4.70 -6.46 11.91
CA GLY A 7 -3.95 -7.72 11.92
C GLY A 7 -3.72 -8.39 10.56
N ARG A 8 -4.53 -8.10 9.54
CA ARG A 8 -4.45 -8.84 8.26
C ARG A 8 -3.14 -8.54 7.52
N GLY A 9 -2.28 -9.54 7.41
CA GLY A 9 -0.98 -9.45 6.73
C GLY A 9 0.21 -9.09 7.63
N VAL A 10 0.00 -8.61 8.85
CA VAL A 10 1.08 -8.29 9.80
C VAL A 10 1.34 -9.49 10.71
N LEU A 11 2.58 -10.01 10.70
CA LEU A 11 2.98 -11.12 11.57
C LEU A 11 3.38 -10.60 12.95
N HIS A 12 2.85 -11.25 14.00
CA HIS A 12 3.14 -10.93 15.41
C HIS A 12 2.83 -9.50 15.86
N PRO A 13 1.61 -8.96 15.62
CA PRO A 13 1.28 -7.58 15.97
C PRO A 13 1.42 -7.26 17.46
N GLY A 14 1.25 -8.23 18.35
CA GLY A 14 1.27 -8.03 19.81
C GLY A 14 2.64 -7.69 20.41
N ARG A 15 3.78 -8.02 19.77
CA ARG A 15 5.12 -7.71 20.31
C ARG A 15 5.58 -6.27 20.10
N ALA A 16 4.94 -5.54 19.21
CA ALA A 16 5.31 -4.18 18.83
C ALA A 16 4.25 -3.12 19.17
N ALA A 17 3.08 -3.54 19.65
CA ALA A 17 1.85 -2.73 19.76
C ALA A 17 2.00 -1.41 20.54
N ALA A 18 2.94 -1.32 21.51
CA ALA A 18 3.12 -0.11 22.32
C ALA A 18 3.93 1.00 21.58
N ALA A 19 4.74 0.64 20.59
CA ALA A 19 5.68 1.54 19.93
C ALA A 19 5.41 1.72 18.43
N ILE A 20 4.44 0.99 17.87
CA ILE A 20 4.09 1.00 16.43
C ILE A 20 2.58 1.09 16.31
N SER A 21 2.10 2.06 15.54
CA SER A 21 0.68 2.21 15.19
C SER A 21 0.48 1.99 13.70
N LEU A 22 -0.59 1.28 13.33
CA LEU A 22 -1.07 1.14 11.96
C LEU A 22 -2.50 1.66 11.89
N ILE A 23 -2.75 2.55 10.96
CA ILE A 23 -4.09 3.11 10.69
C ILE A 23 -4.38 2.91 9.21
N ARG A 24 -5.63 2.56 8.88
CA ARG A 24 -6.09 2.42 7.49
C ARG A 24 -7.17 3.43 7.18
N TYR A 25 -7.18 3.90 5.93
CA TYR A 25 -8.12 4.88 5.40
C TYR A 25 -8.69 4.40 4.07
N GLU A 26 -9.94 4.72 3.84
CA GLU A 26 -10.57 4.53 2.54
C GLU A 26 -10.06 5.61 1.56
N PRO A 27 -9.83 5.26 0.29
CA PRO A 27 -9.59 6.24 -0.76
C PRO A 27 -10.89 7.00 -1.10
N ALA A 28 -10.77 8.11 -1.83
CA ALA A 28 -11.92 8.75 -2.45
C ALA A 28 -12.75 7.75 -3.27
N PRO A 29 -14.10 7.90 -3.34
CA PRO A 29 -14.98 6.95 -4.04
C PRO A 29 -14.57 6.68 -5.49
N GLU A 30 -14.04 7.68 -6.19
CA GLU A 30 -13.57 7.61 -7.57
C GLU A 30 -12.33 6.70 -7.72
N LEU A 31 -11.53 6.57 -6.65
CA LEU A 31 -10.34 5.72 -6.60
C LEU A 31 -10.61 4.33 -6.03
N ALA A 32 -11.77 4.07 -5.42
CA ALA A 32 -12.06 2.82 -4.71
C ALA A 32 -12.00 1.56 -5.60
N ARG A 33 -12.14 1.71 -6.93
CA ARG A 33 -11.94 0.63 -7.90
C ARG A 33 -10.48 0.28 -8.15
N PHE A 34 -9.56 1.19 -7.87
CA PHE A 34 -8.12 1.05 -8.11
C PHE A 34 -7.34 0.82 -6.81
N VAL A 35 -7.69 1.56 -5.76
CA VAL A 35 -7.03 1.56 -4.46
C VAL A 35 -7.92 0.84 -3.46
N GLU A 36 -7.34 -0.12 -2.73
CA GLU A 36 -8.06 -0.86 -1.70
C GLU A 36 -8.17 -0.04 -0.42
N PHE A 37 -7.04 0.51 0.03
CA PHE A 37 -6.95 1.43 1.17
C PHE A 37 -5.61 2.16 1.20
N TYR A 38 -5.56 3.26 1.93
CA TYR A 38 -4.32 3.86 2.41
C TYR A 38 -3.98 3.29 3.79
N TRP A 39 -2.68 3.15 4.06
CA TRP A 39 -2.19 2.70 5.36
C TRP A 39 -1.08 3.64 5.84
N LEU A 40 -1.16 4.03 7.11
CA LEU A 40 -0.13 4.81 7.77
C LEU A 40 0.45 4.00 8.92
N VAL A 41 1.76 3.80 8.89
CA VAL A 41 2.51 3.24 10.01
C VAL A 41 3.32 4.36 10.63
N ARG A 42 3.23 4.47 11.96
CA ARG A 42 4.09 5.34 12.78
C ARG A 42 4.77 4.49 13.82
N TRP A 43 6.02 4.82 14.11
CA TRP A 43 6.74 4.17 15.18
C TRP A 43 7.56 5.18 15.98
N ASN A 44 7.68 4.91 17.28
CA ASN A 44 8.63 5.54 18.18
C ASN A 44 9.34 4.43 18.94
N ARG A 45 10.57 4.16 18.54
CA ARG A 45 11.43 3.13 19.11
C ARG A 45 12.71 3.71 19.71
N ASP A 46 12.69 4.99 20.06
CA ASP A 46 13.82 5.63 20.72
C ASP A 46 14.14 4.92 22.02
N GLY A 47 15.39 4.54 22.20
CA GLY A 47 15.84 3.77 23.36
C GLY A 47 15.47 2.27 23.35
N LEU A 48 14.78 1.80 22.29
CA LEU A 48 14.42 0.38 22.14
C LEU A 48 15.29 -0.29 21.07
N PRO A 49 15.54 -1.62 21.15
CA PRO A 49 16.20 -2.36 20.09
C PRO A 49 15.43 -2.25 18.77
N ALA A 50 16.17 -2.36 17.65
CA ALA A 50 15.55 -2.46 16.33
C ALA A 50 14.50 -3.57 16.29
N HIS A 51 13.41 -3.33 15.55
CA HIS A 51 12.32 -4.28 15.35
C HIS A 51 12.21 -4.67 13.88
N GLU A 52 12.18 -5.95 13.58
CA GLU A 52 11.86 -6.45 12.25
C GLU A 52 10.36 -6.67 12.12
N GLN A 53 9.70 -5.76 11.39
CA GLN A 53 8.31 -5.93 11.03
C GLN A 53 8.21 -6.83 9.79
N LYS A 54 7.48 -7.93 9.92
CA LYS A 54 7.25 -8.90 8.84
C LYS A 54 5.82 -8.76 8.32
N VAL A 55 5.68 -8.67 7.00
CA VAL A 55 4.39 -8.51 6.33
C VAL A 55 4.26 -9.57 5.25
N LEU A 56 3.13 -10.29 5.26
CA LEU A 56 2.78 -11.21 4.18
C LEU A 56 2.52 -10.43 2.91
N VAL A 57 3.10 -10.88 1.81
CA VAL A 57 2.85 -10.28 0.50
C VAL A 57 1.45 -10.61 0.02
N HIS A 58 0.87 -9.67 -0.69
CA HIS A 58 -0.42 -9.79 -1.37
C HIS A 58 -0.18 -9.46 -2.86
N PRO A 59 -0.98 -9.98 -3.82
CA PRO A 59 -0.80 -9.67 -5.25
C PRO A 59 -1.22 -8.23 -5.59
N SER A 60 -0.61 -7.28 -4.90
CA SER A 60 -0.90 -5.85 -4.96
C SER A 60 0.37 -5.05 -5.13
N VAL A 61 0.27 -3.97 -5.92
CA VAL A 61 1.29 -2.93 -5.99
C VAL A 61 1.04 -1.92 -4.88
N HIS A 62 2.09 -1.33 -4.33
CA HIS A 62 1.99 -0.26 -3.34
C HIS A 62 2.77 0.97 -3.80
N LEU A 63 2.16 2.16 -3.69
CA LEU A 63 2.90 3.41 -3.65
C LEU A 63 3.25 3.68 -2.18
N VAL A 64 4.53 3.83 -1.88
CA VAL A 64 5.06 4.00 -0.52
C VAL A 64 5.75 5.35 -0.42
N LEU A 65 5.26 6.19 0.48
CA LEU A 65 5.75 7.55 0.75
C LEU A 65 6.48 7.52 2.09
N GLU A 66 7.80 7.62 2.03
CA GLU A 66 8.70 7.47 3.18
C GLU A 66 10.01 8.24 3.00
N ALA A 67 10.78 8.41 4.07
CA ALA A 67 12.13 8.95 3.99
C ALA A 67 13.13 7.87 3.50
N PRO A 68 14.11 8.21 2.65
CA PRO A 68 14.34 9.54 2.08
C PRO A 68 13.55 9.82 0.78
N ALA A 69 12.88 8.82 0.18
CA ALA A 69 12.23 8.96 -1.11
C ALA A 69 10.99 8.05 -1.23
N ALA A 70 10.06 8.43 -2.09
CA ALA A 70 8.91 7.60 -2.44
C ALA A 70 9.29 6.45 -3.38
N HIS A 71 8.64 5.30 -3.20
CA HIS A 71 8.85 4.11 -4.01
C HIS A 71 7.54 3.48 -4.47
N VAL A 72 7.60 2.79 -5.60
CA VAL A 72 6.58 1.83 -6.02
C VAL A 72 7.11 0.43 -5.74
N HIS A 73 6.42 -0.29 -4.88
CA HIS A 73 6.69 -1.69 -4.58
C HIS A 73 5.80 -2.55 -5.48
N GLY A 74 6.39 -3.29 -6.39
CA GLY A 74 5.69 -4.25 -7.22
C GLY A 74 5.22 -5.47 -6.42
N VAL A 75 4.51 -6.37 -7.10
CA VAL A 75 4.05 -7.62 -6.50
C VAL A 75 5.26 -8.47 -6.10
N GLY A 76 5.43 -8.66 -4.78
CA GLY A 76 6.50 -9.50 -4.23
C GLY A 76 6.11 -10.98 -4.19
N LYS A 77 7.10 -11.87 -4.24
CA LYS A 77 6.95 -13.34 -4.08
C LYS A 77 7.44 -13.85 -2.74
N SER A 78 8.12 -13.01 -1.97
CA SER A 78 8.71 -13.36 -0.68
C SER A 78 8.19 -12.46 0.43
N LEU A 79 8.34 -12.92 1.67
CA LEU A 79 7.99 -12.16 2.86
C LEU A 79 8.69 -10.78 2.84
N PHE A 80 7.91 -9.71 2.98
CA PHE A 80 8.46 -8.37 3.14
C PHE A 80 8.92 -8.17 4.59
N VAL A 81 10.16 -7.74 4.77
CA VAL A 81 10.75 -7.48 6.09
C VAL A 81 11.23 -6.04 6.14
N ARG A 82 10.76 -5.28 7.11
CA ARG A 82 11.19 -3.90 7.36
C ARG A 82 11.80 -3.78 8.75
N ARG A 83 13.02 -3.26 8.82
CA ARG A 83 13.67 -2.90 10.08
C ARG A 83 13.23 -1.51 10.51
N LEU A 84 12.70 -1.39 11.73
CA LEU A 84 12.23 -0.16 12.34
C LEU A 84 13.15 0.22 13.49
N GLU A 85 13.71 1.45 13.42
CA GLU A 85 14.60 2.03 14.42
C GLU A 85 14.23 3.50 14.65
N GLY A 86 14.55 4.04 15.83
CA GLY A 86 14.27 5.42 16.16
C GLY A 86 12.79 5.80 16.00
N THR A 87 12.51 6.99 15.53
CA THR A 87 11.16 7.50 15.27
C THR A 87 10.95 7.72 13.79
N GLY A 88 9.78 7.36 13.27
CA GLY A 88 9.44 7.57 11.87
C GLY A 88 8.00 7.27 11.53
N HIS A 89 7.66 7.52 10.27
CA HIS A 89 6.38 7.15 9.71
C HIS A 89 6.51 6.84 8.23
N VAL A 90 5.54 6.13 7.71
CA VAL A 90 5.39 5.77 6.29
C VAL A 90 3.91 5.74 5.95
N LEU A 91 3.54 6.35 4.84
CA LEU A 91 2.21 6.28 4.25
C LEU A 91 2.25 5.46 2.97
N GLY A 92 1.36 4.50 2.82
CA GLY A 92 1.26 3.73 1.59
C GLY A 92 -0.15 3.70 1.02
N ALA A 93 -0.24 3.64 -0.32
CA ALA A 93 -1.45 3.31 -1.03
C ALA A 93 -1.34 1.87 -1.52
N LYS A 94 -2.23 0.99 -1.04
CA LYS A 94 -2.36 -0.38 -1.53
C LYS A 94 -3.33 -0.40 -2.70
N PHE A 95 -2.85 -0.78 -3.87
CA PHE A 95 -3.71 -0.94 -5.04
C PHE A 95 -4.40 -2.32 -5.01
N ARG A 96 -5.62 -2.38 -5.52
CA ARG A 96 -6.29 -3.67 -5.78
C ARG A 96 -5.48 -4.49 -6.79
N PRO A 97 -5.58 -5.81 -6.80
CA PRO A 97 -4.99 -6.63 -7.86
C PRO A 97 -5.42 -6.12 -9.23
N GLY A 98 -4.44 -5.79 -10.10
CA GLY A 98 -4.72 -5.16 -11.39
C GLY A 98 -5.00 -3.64 -11.34
N GLY A 99 -5.41 -3.09 -10.19
CA GLY A 99 -5.81 -1.68 -10.05
C GLY A 99 -4.70 -0.66 -10.31
N PHE A 100 -3.44 -1.08 -10.32
CA PHE A 100 -2.31 -0.21 -10.65
C PHE A 100 -2.14 0.03 -12.16
N ARG A 101 -2.74 -0.81 -13.02
CA ARG A 101 -2.54 -0.76 -14.47
C ARG A 101 -2.79 0.62 -15.10
N PRO A 102 -3.84 1.39 -14.71
CA PRO A 102 -4.09 2.71 -15.30
C PRO A 102 -3.09 3.80 -14.91
N PHE A 103 -2.18 3.54 -13.99
CA PHE A 103 -1.21 4.52 -13.48
C PHE A 103 0.18 4.36 -14.10
N THR A 104 0.38 3.42 -15.00
CA THR A 104 1.67 3.16 -15.66
C THR A 104 1.49 2.85 -17.13
N ASP A 105 2.42 3.35 -17.95
CA ASP A 105 2.48 3.04 -19.38
C ASP A 105 3.22 1.72 -19.67
N ARG A 106 3.88 1.14 -18.65
CA ARG A 106 4.63 -0.12 -18.77
C ARG A 106 3.78 -1.30 -18.30
N PRO A 107 4.07 -2.52 -18.72
CA PRO A 107 3.47 -3.72 -18.13
C PRO A 107 3.71 -3.77 -16.62
N VAL A 108 2.66 -3.97 -15.82
CA VAL A 108 2.77 -4.09 -14.36
C VAL A 108 3.68 -5.27 -13.96
N ALA A 109 3.76 -6.29 -14.83
CA ALA A 109 4.68 -7.43 -14.63
C ALA A 109 6.15 -7.03 -14.53
N ASP A 110 6.57 -5.91 -15.15
CA ASP A 110 7.94 -5.41 -15.08
C ASP A 110 8.32 -4.92 -13.66
N LEU A 111 7.33 -4.72 -12.79
CA LEU A 111 7.51 -4.34 -11.39
C LEU A 111 7.59 -5.57 -10.46
N ALA A 112 7.37 -6.79 -10.95
CA ALA A 112 7.36 -7.99 -10.11
C ALA A 112 8.71 -8.16 -9.38
N ASP A 113 8.66 -8.37 -8.06
CA ASP A 113 9.81 -8.46 -7.15
C ASP A 113 10.76 -7.24 -7.18
N ARG A 114 10.25 -6.08 -7.60
CA ARG A 114 11.05 -4.85 -7.68
C ARG A 114 10.47 -3.75 -6.80
N ILE A 115 11.39 -2.94 -6.27
CA ILE A 115 11.11 -1.64 -5.66
C ILE A 115 11.79 -0.60 -6.56
N VAL A 116 11.00 0.31 -7.12
CA VAL A 116 11.50 1.35 -8.02
C VAL A 116 11.18 2.73 -7.46
N PRO A 117 11.99 3.77 -7.72
CA PRO A 117 11.65 5.13 -7.36
C PRO A 117 10.28 5.52 -7.91
N ALA A 118 9.42 6.11 -7.09
CA ALA A 118 8.09 6.51 -7.54
C ALA A 118 8.15 7.54 -8.67
N ALA A 119 9.19 8.34 -8.73
CA ALA A 119 9.42 9.31 -9.80
C ALA A 119 9.62 8.66 -11.18
N GLU A 120 10.09 7.41 -11.26
CA GLU A 120 10.20 6.67 -12.54
C GLU A 120 8.84 6.32 -13.13
N VAL A 121 7.81 6.18 -12.29
CA VAL A 121 6.45 5.82 -12.69
C VAL A 121 5.56 7.05 -12.81
N PHE A 122 5.66 7.94 -11.82
CA PHE A 122 4.74 9.06 -11.65
C PHE A 122 5.35 10.42 -12.01
N GLY A 123 6.63 10.45 -12.38
CA GLY A 123 7.36 11.69 -12.61
C GLY A 123 7.67 12.46 -11.30
N PRO A 124 8.27 13.66 -11.39
CA PRO A 124 8.77 14.42 -10.23
C PRO A 124 7.68 14.89 -9.26
N GLY A 125 6.40 14.75 -9.63
CA GLY A 125 5.28 14.99 -8.73
C GLY A 125 5.23 14.04 -7.55
N ALA A 126 5.79 12.83 -7.68
CA ALA A 126 5.86 11.86 -6.60
C ALA A 126 6.78 12.32 -5.46
N ASP A 127 7.90 12.97 -5.79
CA ASP A 127 8.85 13.49 -4.80
C ASP A 127 8.19 14.65 -4.01
N ARG A 128 7.46 15.53 -4.70
CA ARG A 128 6.72 16.61 -4.04
C ARG A 128 5.65 16.08 -3.10
N LEU A 129 4.88 15.08 -3.54
CA LEU A 129 3.89 14.41 -2.68
C LEU A 129 4.56 13.81 -1.45
N ASN A 130 5.70 13.13 -1.64
CA ASN A 130 6.47 12.53 -0.54
C ASN A 130 6.87 13.57 0.50
N ASP A 131 7.44 14.69 0.06
CA ASP A 131 7.83 15.79 0.93
C ASP A 131 6.64 16.40 1.70
N GLU A 132 5.48 16.51 1.06
CA GLU A 132 4.26 17.01 1.68
C GLU A 132 3.74 16.05 2.74
N VAL A 133 3.76 14.75 2.46
CA VAL A 133 3.33 13.69 3.39
C VAL A 133 4.27 13.64 4.59
N LEU A 134 5.59 13.69 4.37
CA LEU A 134 6.57 13.65 5.46
C LEU A 134 6.48 14.86 6.39
N ARG A 135 6.15 16.05 5.85
CA ARG A 135 5.94 17.27 6.65
C ARG A 135 4.59 17.30 7.37
N GLY A 136 3.58 16.64 6.82
CA GLY A 136 2.18 16.73 7.26
C GLY A 136 1.73 15.65 8.24
N ALA A 137 2.63 14.94 8.91
CA ALA A 137 2.35 13.72 9.69
C ALA A 137 1.28 13.85 10.82
N GLY A 138 0.73 15.03 11.06
CA GLY A 138 -0.28 15.28 12.11
C GLY A 138 -1.74 15.09 11.68
N ASP A 139 -2.08 15.47 10.45
CA ASP A 139 -3.45 15.43 9.92
C ASP A 139 -3.61 14.32 8.86
N LEU A 140 -4.22 13.23 9.28
CA LEU A 140 -4.32 12.02 8.47
C LEU A 140 -5.34 12.15 7.33
N ASP A 141 -6.43 12.87 7.56
CA ASP A 141 -7.45 13.10 6.53
C ASP A 141 -6.88 13.98 5.42
N ALA A 142 -6.10 15.02 5.80
CA ALA A 142 -5.38 15.84 4.84
C ALA A 142 -4.34 15.07 4.04
N LEU A 143 -3.65 14.08 4.65
CA LEU A 143 -2.69 13.22 3.94
C LEU A 143 -3.39 12.32 2.92
N ALA A 144 -4.49 11.68 3.29
CA ALA A 144 -5.29 10.85 2.38
C ALA A 144 -5.79 11.70 1.18
N ALA A 145 -6.36 12.88 1.45
CA ALA A 145 -6.84 13.79 0.41
C ALA A 145 -5.73 14.25 -0.56
N ARG A 146 -4.48 14.40 -0.10
CA ARG A 146 -3.33 14.70 -0.97
C ARG A 146 -2.99 13.54 -1.90
N VAL A 147 -3.00 12.31 -1.38
CA VAL A 147 -2.78 11.11 -2.20
C VAL A 147 -3.93 10.92 -3.20
N ASP A 148 -5.18 11.13 -2.78
CA ASP A 148 -6.35 11.11 -3.67
C ASP A 148 -6.18 12.11 -4.82
N SER A 149 -5.89 13.38 -4.50
CA SER A 149 -5.69 14.43 -5.50
C SER A 149 -4.56 14.10 -6.48
N PHE A 150 -3.46 13.54 -5.97
CA PHE A 150 -2.32 13.13 -6.77
C PHE A 150 -2.65 11.99 -7.73
N LEU A 151 -3.40 10.99 -7.29
CA LEU A 151 -3.80 9.85 -8.12
C LEU A 151 -4.91 10.25 -9.12
N LEU A 152 -5.90 11.03 -8.71
CA LEU A 152 -6.97 11.51 -9.57
C LEU A 152 -6.49 12.42 -10.70
N ALA A 153 -5.44 13.21 -10.45
CA ALA A 153 -4.83 14.07 -11.48
C ALA A 153 -4.28 13.27 -12.68
N ARG A 154 -4.16 11.95 -12.58
CA ARG A 154 -3.76 11.04 -13.67
C ARG A 154 -4.93 10.51 -14.48
N THR A 155 -6.16 10.89 -14.11
CA THR A 155 -7.38 10.50 -14.82
C THR A 155 -7.43 8.98 -15.15
N PRO A 156 -7.27 8.09 -14.15
CA PRO A 156 -7.20 6.66 -14.41
C PRO A 156 -8.51 6.15 -15.02
N ALA A 157 -8.40 5.48 -16.17
CA ALA A 157 -9.56 4.88 -16.83
C ALA A 157 -9.91 3.51 -16.21
N PRO A 158 -11.20 3.18 -16.08
CA PRO A 158 -11.64 1.86 -15.66
C PRO A 158 -11.09 0.75 -16.57
N ASP A 159 -10.70 -0.36 -15.96
CA ASP A 159 -10.28 -1.57 -16.67
C ASP A 159 -11.12 -2.76 -16.19
N PRO A 160 -12.15 -3.18 -16.98
CA PRO A 160 -13.04 -4.28 -16.58
C PRO A 160 -12.32 -5.61 -16.34
N VAL A 161 -11.20 -5.85 -17.03
CA VAL A 161 -10.40 -7.07 -16.82
C VAL A 161 -9.69 -7.02 -15.47
N ALA A 162 -9.10 -5.88 -15.13
CA ALA A 162 -8.48 -5.67 -13.83
C ALA A 162 -9.51 -5.79 -12.69
N GLU A 163 -10.73 -5.28 -12.87
CA GLU A 163 -11.81 -5.40 -11.89
C GLU A 163 -12.24 -6.86 -11.68
N GLN A 164 -12.31 -7.65 -12.74
CA GLN A 164 -12.58 -9.11 -12.64
C GLN A 164 -11.47 -9.83 -11.87
N VAL A 165 -10.21 -9.52 -12.16
CA VAL A 165 -9.07 -10.10 -11.43
C VAL A 165 -9.11 -9.73 -9.95
N ALA A 166 -9.42 -8.46 -9.62
CA ALA A 166 -9.58 -8.02 -8.23
C ALA A 166 -10.65 -8.83 -7.50
N ALA A 167 -11.84 -8.99 -8.11
CA ALA A 167 -12.93 -9.75 -7.54
C ALA A 167 -12.57 -11.24 -7.33
N MET A 168 -11.83 -11.84 -8.26
CA MET A 168 -11.32 -13.22 -8.10
C MET A 168 -10.37 -13.34 -6.91
N VAL A 169 -9.43 -12.42 -6.77
CA VAL A 169 -8.47 -12.43 -5.66
C VAL A 169 -9.17 -12.23 -4.31
N GLU A 170 -10.17 -11.36 -4.23
CA GLU A 170 -10.99 -11.18 -3.03
C GLU A 170 -11.73 -12.48 -2.67
N ARG A 171 -12.36 -13.16 -3.65
CA ARG A 171 -13.00 -14.47 -3.42
C ARG A 171 -12.02 -15.51 -2.89
N ILE A 172 -10.80 -15.57 -3.44
CA ILE A 172 -9.77 -16.50 -2.96
C ILE A 172 -9.35 -16.16 -1.52
N ALA A 173 -9.19 -14.87 -1.20
CA ALA A 173 -8.77 -14.43 0.11
C ALA A 173 -9.80 -14.66 1.22
N ASP A 174 -11.09 -14.66 0.87
CA ASP A 174 -12.20 -14.84 1.82
C ASP A 174 -12.66 -16.30 1.95
N ALA A 175 -12.36 -17.12 0.94
CA ALA A 175 -12.76 -18.53 0.94
C ALA A 175 -11.69 -19.38 1.66
N THR A 176 -12.13 -20.03 2.74
CA THR A 176 -11.30 -20.97 3.52
C THR A 176 -11.26 -22.38 2.95
N ASP A 177 -12.14 -22.70 2.00
CA ASP A 177 -12.38 -24.02 1.41
C ASP A 177 -11.91 -24.14 -0.05
N LEU A 178 -11.50 -23.04 -0.69
CA LEU A 178 -10.96 -23.07 -2.05
C LEU A 178 -9.57 -23.70 -2.07
N SER A 179 -9.44 -24.89 -2.63
CA SER A 179 -8.18 -25.60 -2.79
C SER A 179 -7.74 -25.75 -4.25
N ARG A 180 -8.59 -25.37 -5.20
CA ARG A 180 -8.38 -25.58 -6.64
C ARG A 180 -8.94 -24.42 -7.46
N VAL A 181 -8.26 -24.11 -8.60
CA VAL A 181 -8.63 -23.00 -9.50
C VAL A 181 -9.99 -23.23 -10.19
N ASP A 182 -10.34 -24.48 -10.49
CA ASP A 182 -11.62 -24.85 -11.11
C ASP A 182 -12.85 -24.56 -10.24
N GLN A 183 -12.65 -24.33 -8.94
CA GLN A 183 -13.71 -23.91 -8.01
C GLN A 183 -14.01 -22.40 -8.09
N LEU A 184 -13.26 -21.65 -8.90
CA LEU A 184 -13.46 -20.21 -9.11
C LEU A 184 -14.34 -19.88 -10.33
N ALA A 185 -14.65 -20.87 -11.16
CA ALA A 185 -15.44 -20.73 -12.38
C ALA A 185 -16.93 -20.48 -12.09
#